data_86cf9abfe65aeedc7a01ca37647b86d0
#
_entry.id   86cf9abfe65aeedc7a01ca37647b86d0
#
_cell.length_a   1.000
_cell.length_b   1.000
_cell.length_c   1.000
_cell.angle_alpha   90.00
_cell.angle_beta   90.00
_cell.angle_gamma   90.00
#
_symmetry.space_group_name_H-M   'P 1'
#
loop_
_entity.id
_entity.type
_entity.pdbx_description
1 polymer ?
#
loop_
_entity_poly.entity_id
_entity_poly.type
_entity_poly.pdbx_seq_one_letter_code
_entity_poly.pdbx_strand_id
1 'polypeptide(L)'
;MFTQLLFGAEGETRTQLQRTLGLSDSEVTRAQYSALTSSLRSGSAQLFTANELALAQGFKPKPAFTRSLGNGYNVREYDFVNNRIDSVRQVRKLIKMEFRAIITVIVIQINENIQQNTGGHITDLLLEDDVDELTQLVLLNAIYFKGRYIFKTYVILQFLMF
;
A
#
# COMPACT_ATOMS: atom_id res chain seq x y z
N MET A 1 -3.26 -4.52 -6.60
CA MET A 1 -3.89 -4.36 -5.26
C MET A 1 -4.88 -5.47 -4.95
N PHE A 2 -6.04 -5.60 -5.62
CA PHE A 2 -7.04 -6.65 -5.32
C PHE A 2 -6.48 -8.09 -5.37
N THR A 3 -5.53 -8.36 -6.25
CA THR A 3 -4.85 -9.66 -6.32
C THR A 3 -4.09 -9.98 -5.03
N GLN A 4 -3.54 -8.99 -4.36
CA GLN A 4 -2.83 -9.16 -3.10
C GLN A 4 -3.81 -9.37 -1.92
N LEU A 5 -4.94 -8.68 -1.94
CA LEU A 5 -6.01 -8.98 -0.99
C LEU A 5 -6.48 -10.43 -1.13
N LEU A 6 -6.57 -10.95 -2.36
CA LEU A 6 -6.89 -12.34 -2.60
C LEU A 6 -5.91 -13.30 -1.93
N PHE A 7 -4.62 -12.97 -1.87
CA PHE A 7 -3.61 -13.82 -1.22
C PHE A 7 -3.77 -13.89 0.30
N GLY A 8 -4.36 -12.86 0.91
CA GLY A 8 -4.66 -12.84 2.35
C GLY A 8 -6.07 -13.30 2.71
N ALA A 9 -6.96 -13.37 1.73
CA ALA A 9 -8.36 -13.73 1.95
C ALA A 9 -8.53 -15.24 2.12
N GLU A 10 -9.46 -15.62 3.00
CA GLU A 10 -9.89 -17.01 3.24
C GLU A 10 -11.42 -17.13 3.15
N GLY A 11 -11.93 -18.34 3.03
CA GLY A 11 -13.35 -18.64 3.04
C GLY A 11 -14.14 -17.93 1.94
N GLU A 12 -15.30 -17.41 2.29
CA GLU A 12 -16.22 -16.76 1.35
C GLU A 12 -15.63 -15.49 0.72
N THR A 13 -14.89 -14.70 1.47
CA THR A 13 -14.20 -13.49 0.97
C THR A 13 -13.24 -13.84 -0.17
N ARG A 14 -12.48 -14.93 -0.03
CA ARG A 14 -11.61 -15.42 -1.10
C ARG A 14 -12.40 -15.81 -2.34
N THR A 15 -13.50 -16.55 -2.16
CA THR A 15 -14.36 -16.99 -3.26
C THR A 15 -14.96 -15.80 -4.02
N GLN A 16 -15.45 -14.80 -3.31
CA GLN A 16 -16.00 -13.58 -3.90
C GLN A 16 -14.94 -12.80 -4.68
N LEU A 17 -13.74 -12.62 -4.11
CA LEU A 17 -12.63 -11.97 -4.80
C LEU A 17 -12.23 -12.72 -6.06
N GLN A 18 -12.09 -14.05 -6.00
CA GLN A 18 -11.76 -14.87 -7.16
C GLN A 18 -12.79 -14.72 -8.28
N ARG A 19 -14.07 -14.78 -7.94
CA ARG A 19 -15.17 -14.61 -8.90
C ARG A 19 -15.16 -13.21 -9.52
N THR A 20 -15.03 -12.18 -8.72
CA THR A 20 -15.05 -10.79 -9.17
C THR A 20 -13.85 -10.45 -10.05
N LEU A 21 -12.68 -10.98 -9.73
CA LEU A 21 -11.45 -10.75 -10.48
C LEU A 21 -11.26 -11.70 -11.66
N GLY A 22 -12.13 -12.71 -11.83
CA GLY A 22 -11.99 -13.74 -12.86
C GLY A 22 -10.76 -14.64 -12.66
N LEU A 23 -10.32 -14.84 -11.41
CA LEU A 23 -9.10 -15.58 -11.08
C LEU A 23 -9.44 -16.97 -10.55
N SER A 24 -8.81 -18.01 -11.11
CA SER A 24 -9.10 -19.40 -10.74
C SER A 24 -8.21 -19.91 -9.58
N ASP A 25 -6.94 -19.52 -9.54
CA ASP A 25 -5.96 -19.98 -8.56
C ASP A 25 -4.98 -18.88 -8.19
N SER A 26 -4.61 -18.81 -6.90
CA SER A 26 -3.72 -17.77 -6.40
C SER A 26 -2.25 -17.94 -6.82
N GLU A 27 -1.77 -19.19 -7.01
CA GLU A 27 -0.40 -19.45 -7.46
C GLU A 27 -0.24 -19.13 -8.95
N VAL A 28 -1.18 -19.58 -9.76
CA VAL A 28 -1.22 -19.27 -11.20
C VAL A 28 -1.31 -17.78 -11.40
N THR A 29 -2.19 -17.11 -10.68
CA THR A 29 -2.34 -15.66 -10.73
C THR A 29 -1.05 -14.93 -10.34
N ARG A 30 -0.34 -15.41 -9.31
CA ARG A 30 0.94 -14.84 -8.88
C ARG A 30 2.01 -14.98 -9.96
N ALA A 31 2.13 -16.17 -10.56
CA ALA A 31 3.07 -16.44 -11.63
C ALA A 31 2.78 -15.57 -12.87
N GLN A 32 1.52 -15.46 -13.27
CA GLN A 32 1.10 -14.60 -14.39
C GLN A 32 1.36 -13.13 -14.12
N TYR A 33 1.06 -12.63 -12.91
CA TYR A 33 1.33 -11.26 -12.53
C TYR A 33 2.83 -10.95 -12.52
N SER A 34 3.65 -11.86 -11.99
CA SER A 34 5.11 -11.71 -12.00
C SER A 34 5.67 -11.70 -13.42
N ALA A 35 5.21 -12.61 -14.29
CA ALA A 35 5.63 -12.66 -15.67
C ALA A 35 5.23 -11.39 -16.43
N LEU A 36 3.99 -10.92 -16.25
CA LEU A 36 3.50 -9.69 -16.87
C LEU A 36 4.32 -8.47 -16.43
N THR A 37 4.54 -8.29 -15.13
CA THR A 37 5.32 -7.17 -14.61
C THR A 37 6.77 -7.21 -15.08
N SER A 38 7.37 -8.38 -15.20
CA SER A 38 8.71 -8.56 -15.73
C SER A 38 8.78 -8.21 -17.22
N SER A 39 7.81 -8.66 -18.02
CA SER A 39 7.75 -8.35 -19.45
C SER A 39 7.54 -6.85 -19.73
N LEU A 40 6.72 -6.19 -18.92
CA LEU A 40 6.47 -4.74 -19.05
C LEU A 40 7.71 -3.90 -18.67
N ARG A 41 8.50 -4.38 -17.71
CA ARG A 41 9.76 -3.72 -17.32
C ARG A 41 10.88 -3.87 -18.36
N SER A 42 10.89 -4.95 -19.11
CA SER A 42 11.90 -5.22 -20.14
C SER A 42 11.58 -4.63 -21.51
N GLY A 43 10.39 -4.08 -21.71
CA GLY A 43 9.92 -3.51 -22.96
C GLY A 43 10.38 -2.06 -23.18
N SER A 44 10.01 -1.48 -24.33
CA SER A 44 10.21 -0.05 -24.67
C SER A 44 9.30 0.90 -23.86
N ALA A 45 8.38 0.37 -23.07
CA ALA A 45 7.52 1.12 -22.18
C ALA A 45 8.19 1.32 -20.81
N GLN A 46 7.95 2.48 -20.20
CA GLN A 46 8.38 2.76 -18.83
C GLN A 46 7.27 2.37 -17.87
N LEU A 47 7.51 1.35 -17.05
CA LEU A 47 6.62 0.93 -15.98
C LEU A 47 7.31 1.10 -14.63
N PHE A 48 6.79 1.98 -13.81
CA PHE A 48 7.19 2.14 -12.41
C PHE A 48 6.06 1.65 -11.51
N THR A 49 6.40 0.84 -10.54
CA THR A 49 5.43 0.32 -9.56
C THR A 49 5.97 0.54 -8.15
N ALA A 50 5.16 1.11 -7.30
CA ALA A 50 5.43 1.20 -5.87
C ALA A 50 4.33 0.44 -5.13
N ASN A 51 4.74 -0.55 -4.35
CA ASN A 51 3.84 -1.34 -3.50
C ASN A 51 4.39 -1.28 -2.08
N GLU A 52 3.60 -0.76 -1.18
CA GLU A 52 3.97 -0.66 0.23
C GLU A 52 2.87 -1.20 1.12
N LEU A 53 3.26 -1.94 2.15
CA LEU A 53 2.44 -2.36 3.27
C LEU A 53 2.94 -1.63 4.51
N ALA A 54 2.24 -0.58 4.87
CA ALA A 54 2.49 0.17 6.09
C ALA A 54 1.73 -0.48 7.25
N LEU A 55 2.46 -0.91 8.27
CA LEU A 55 1.93 -1.58 9.45
C LEU A 55 2.04 -0.67 10.66
N ALA A 56 1.03 -0.69 11.52
CA ALA A 56 1.16 -0.06 12.84
C ALA A 56 2.26 -0.74 13.65
N GLN A 57 3.02 0.03 14.38
CA GLN A 57 4.07 -0.50 15.26
C GLN A 57 3.49 -1.51 16.24
N GLY A 58 4.08 -2.71 16.26
CA GLY A 58 3.62 -3.82 17.08
C GLY A 58 2.47 -4.63 16.49
N PHE A 59 1.86 -4.21 15.38
CA PHE A 59 0.91 -5.04 14.65
C PHE A 59 1.63 -6.13 13.87
N LYS A 60 1.26 -7.38 14.13
CA LYS A 60 1.91 -8.55 13.50
C LYS A 60 0.92 -9.27 12.60
N PRO A 61 0.97 -9.05 11.28
CA PRO A 61 0.17 -9.82 10.34
C PRO A 61 0.57 -11.30 10.39
N LYS A 62 -0.35 -12.18 9.99
CA LYS A 62 -0.05 -13.62 9.90
C LYS A 62 1.15 -13.84 8.95
N PRO A 63 2.16 -14.66 9.33
CA PRO A 63 3.33 -14.91 8.48
C PRO A 63 2.99 -15.48 7.10
N ALA A 64 1.87 -16.20 6.97
CA ALA A 64 1.38 -16.69 5.69
C ALA A 64 1.00 -15.53 4.76
N PHE A 65 0.39 -14.46 5.28
CA PHE A 65 0.04 -13.28 4.50
C PHE A 65 1.28 -12.53 4.01
N THR A 66 2.23 -12.21 4.91
CA THR A 66 3.45 -11.50 4.51
C THR A 66 4.28 -12.28 3.50
N ARG A 67 4.37 -13.62 3.65
CA ARG A 67 5.01 -14.47 2.65
C ARG A 67 4.28 -14.47 1.30
N SER A 68 2.96 -14.37 1.32
CA SER A 68 2.16 -14.34 0.10
C SER A 68 2.36 -13.09 -0.75
N LEU A 69 2.75 -11.97 -0.16
CA LEU A 69 3.07 -10.73 -0.87
C LEU A 69 4.36 -10.85 -1.72
N GLY A 70 5.26 -11.75 -1.35
CA GLY A 70 6.54 -11.96 -2.05
C GLY A 70 7.44 -10.72 -2.04
N ASN A 71 8.42 -10.71 -2.92
CA ASN A 71 9.43 -9.62 -3.01
C ASN A 71 8.88 -8.34 -3.71
N GLY A 72 7.61 -8.31 -4.05
CA GLY A 72 6.98 -7.18 -4.75
C GLY A 72 6.49 -6.06 -3.83
N TYR A 73 6.59 -6.22 -2.50
CA TYR A 73 6.12 -5.27 -1.51
C TYR A 73 7.22 -4.84 -0.55
N ASN A 74 7.29 -3.54 -0.29
CA ASN A 74 8.01 -3.01 0.85
C ASN A 74 7.11 -3.09 2.08
N VAL A 75 7.52 -3.87 3.08
CA VAL A 75 6.80 -3.98 4.35
C VAL A 75 7.53 -3.12 5.37
N ARG A 76 6.86 -2.14 5.94
CA ARG A 76 7.44 -1.21 6.92
C ARG A 76 6.50 -1.01 8.09
N GLU A 77 7.09 -0.83 9.27
CA GLU A 77 6.36 -0.47 10.48
C GLU A 77 6.42 1.05 10.68
N TYR A 78 5.27 1.63 11.01
CA TYR A 78 5.10 3.05 11.33
C TYR A 78 4.40 3.19 12.67
N ASP A 79 4.78 4.21 13.43
CA ASP A 79 4.14 4.51 14.70
C ASP A 79 2.93 5.43 14.46
N PHE A 80 1.79 4.85 14.10
CA PHE A 80 0.53 5.57 13.95
C PHE A 80 -0.06 6.01 15.30
N VAL A 81 0.48 5.48 16.44
CA VAL A 81 -0.05 5.72 17.79
C VAL A 81 1.09 6.12 18.70
N ASN A 82 1.61 7.33 18.62
CA ASN A 82 2.70 7.67 19.50
C ASN A 82 2.26 7.97 20.93
N ASN A 83 2.89 7.22 21.83
CA ASN A 83 3.04 7.41 23.27
C ASN A 83 1.78 7.77 24.07
N ARG A 84 1.25 6.74 24.75
CA ARG A 84 0.54 6.91 26.02
C ARG A 84 1.31 7.87 26.93
N ILE A 85 0.95 9.12 26.88
CA ILE A 85 1.16 9.99 28.03
C ILE A 85 -0.05 9.76 28.94
N ASP A 86 0.09 8.83 29.86
CA ASP A 86 -0.77 8.70 31.02
C ASP A 86 -0.57 9.97 31.84
N SER A 87 -1.41 10.93 31.69
CA SER A 87 -1.96 11.81 32.72
C SER A 87 -2.60 13.08 32.16
N VAL A 88 -3.84 13.26 32.59
CA VAL A 88 -4.58 14.50 32.86
C VAL A 88 -5.22 15.26 31.71
N ARG A 89 -6.50 15.46 31.87
CA ARG A 89 -7.54 16.13 31.04
C ARG A 89 -7.18 17.48 30.38
N GLN A 90 -6.08 18.12 30.72
CA GLN A 90 -5.65 19.38 30.12
C GLN A 90 -4.82 19.23 28.84
N VAL A 91 -4.33 18.03 28.57
CA VAL A 91 -3.41 17.71 27.47
C VAL A 91 -4.15 17.36 26.15
N ARG A 92 -5.46 17.16 26.16
CA ARG A 92 -6.21 16.75 24.94
C ARG A 92 -6.03 17.67 23.73
N LYS A 93 -5.81 18.95 23.93
CA LYS A 93 -5.62 19.90 22.81
C LYS A 93 -4.18 19.85 22.29
N LEU A 94 -3.21 19.65 23.17
CA LEU A 94 -1.79 19.50 22.82
C LEU A 94 -1.55 18.14 22.15
N ILE A 95 -2.13 17.07 22.69
CA ILE A 95 -2.03 15.72 22.12
C ILE A 95 -2.55 15.67 20.69
N LYS A 96 -3.67 16.33 20.37
CA LYS A 96 -4.16 16.40 18.99
C LYS A 96 -3.20 17.10 18.03
N MET A 97 -2.47 18.10 18.50
CA MET A 97 -1.48 18.81 17.67
C MET A 97 -0.21 17.98 17.48
N GLU A 98 0.27 17.30 18.52
CA GLU A 98 1.42 16.39 18.43
C GLU A 98 1.10 15.16 17.57
N PHE A 99 -0.09 14.58 17.75
CA PHE A 99 -0.56 13.45 16.96
C PHE A 99 -0.66 13.80 15.46
N ARG A 100 -1.24 14.96 15.10
CA ARG A 100 -1.25 15.41 13.71
C ARG A 100 0.15 15.58 13.14
N ALA A 101 1.09 16.15 13.90
CA ALA A 101 2.47 16.28 13.45
C ALA A 101 3.13 14.93 13.16
N ILE A 102 2.84 13.90 13.95
CA ILE A 102 3.35 12.54 13.72
C ILE A 102 2.73 11.93 12.46
N ILE A 103 1.41 12.03 12.30
CA ILE A 103 0.73 11.57 11.09
C ILE A 103 1.29 12.27 9.85
N THR A 104 1.49 13.59 9.90
CA THR A 104 2.12 14.35 8.82
C THR A 104 3.48 13.77 8.44
N VAL A 105 4.35 13.49 9.42
CA VAL A 105 5.68 12.90 9.16
C VAL A 105 5.56 11.51 8.53
N ILE A 106 4.66 10.67 9.02
CA ILE A 106 4.45 9.32 8.46
C ILE A 106 3.95 9.40 7.03
N VAL A 107 2.96 10.24 6.75
CA VAL A 107 2.41 10.47 5.42
C VAL A 107 3.49 10.96 4.46
N ILE A 108 4.32 11.91 4.88
CA ILE A 108 5.45 12.40 4.09
C ILE A 108 6.42 11.24 3.78
N GLN A 109 6.82 10.45 4.76
CA GLN A 109 7.74 9.33 4.55
C GLN A 109 7.19 8.28 3.59
N ILE A 110 5.91 7.95 3.70
CA ILE A 110 5.24 7.02 2.80
C ILE A 110 5.20 7.60 1.38
N ASN A 111 4.79 8.85 1.22
CA ASN A 111 4.74 9.50 -0.09
C ASN A 111 6.13 9.63 -0.73
N GLU A 112 7.16 9.96 0.04
CA GLU A 112 8.55 9.98 -0.45
C GLU A 112 8.99 8.61 -0.98
N ASN A 113 8.65 7.52 -0.29
CA ASN A 113 8.93 6.17 -0.77
C ASN A 113 8.19 5.86 -2.08
N ILE A 114 6.93 6.24 -2.19
CA ILE A 114 6.15 6.09 -3.41
C ILE A 114 6.77 6.90 -4.54
N GLN A 115 7.13 8.16 -4.29
CA GLN A 115 7.78 9.04 -5.25
C GLN A 115 9.09 8.45 -5.77
N GLN A 116 9.95 7.98 -4.89
CA GLN A 116 11.22 7.36 -5.27
C GLN A 116 11.01 6.13 -6.16
N ASN A 117 10.08 5.24 -5.77
CA ASN A 117 9.80 4.01 -6.51
C ASN A 117 9.03 4.23 -7.81
N THR A 118 8.38 5.38 -7.98
CA THR A 118 7.70 5.77 -9.22
C THR A 118 8.51 6.75 -10.08
N GLY A 119 9.79 6.94 -9.76
CA GLY A 119 10.67 7.83 -10.52
C GLY A 119 10.23 9.31 -10.48
N GLY A 120 9.62 9.74 -9.39
CA GLY A 120 9.13 11.10 -9.18
C GLY A 120 7.76 11.39 -9.80
N HIS A 121 7.10 10.39 -10.38
CA HIS A 121 5.84 10.60 -11.10
C HIS A 121 4.59 10.65 -10.21
N ILE A 122 4.63 10.02 -9.04
CA ILE A 122 3.54 10.04 -8.06
C ILE A 122 4.11 10.56 -6.75
N THR A 123 3.61 11.68 -6.26
CA THR A 123 4.16 12.41 -5.11
C THR A 123 3.27 12.34 -3.88
N ASP A 124 1.95 12.41 -4.09
CA ASP A 124 0.97 12.59 -3.02
C ASP A 124 -0.12 11.51 -3.15
N LEU A 125 0.20 10.27 -2.77
CA LEU A 125 -0.73 9.15 -2.83
C LEU A 125 -1.58 9.03 -1.56
N LEU A 126 -0.99 9.28 -0.40
CA LEU A 126 -1.63 9.20 0.91
C LEU A 126 -1.83 10.61 1.46
N LEU A 127 -2.99 10.90 2.01
CA LEU A 127 -3.31 12.16 2.66
C LEU A 127 -3.33 11.99 4.19
N GLU A 128 -3.16 13.09 4.93
CA GLU A 128 -3.19 13.06 6.40
C GLU A 128 -4.53 12.57 6.97
N ASP A 129 -5.63 12.88 6.29
CA ASP A 129 -6.97 12.47 6.70
C ASP A 129 -7.28 11.00 6.36
N ASP A 130 -6.40 10.33 5.62
CA ASP A 130 -6.55 8.90 5.26
C ASP A 130 -6.05 7.97 6.37
N VAL A 131 -5.38 8.46 7.40
CA VAL A 131 -4.83 7.68 8.51
C VAL A 131 -5.14 8.31 9.86
N ASP A 132 -5.35 7.47 10.85
CA ASP A 132 -5.68 7.87 12.22
C ASP A 132 -5.04 6.95 13.28
N GLU A 133 -5.33 7.19 14.56
CA GLU A 133 -4.83 6.40 15.69
C GLU A 133 -5.35 4.96 15.72
N LEU A 134 -6.37 4.64 14.96
CA LEU A 134 -6.94 3.29 14.85
C LEU A 134 -6.39 2.53 13.66
N THR A 135 -5.65 3.21 12.78
CA THR A 135 -5.06 2.62 11.59
C THR A 135 -4.03 1.57 11.97
N GLN A 136 -4.26 0.33 11.59
CA GLN A 136 -3.37 -0.79 11.84
C GLN A 136 -2.58 -1.21 10.61
N LEU A 137 -3.15 -1.02 9.43
CA LEU A 137 -2.55 -1.43 8.17
C LEU A 137 -3.02 -0.52 7.03
N VAL A 138 -2.07 -0.06 6.22
CA VAL A 138 -2.34 0.63 4.96
C VAL A 138 -1.66 -0.14 3.84
N LEU A 139 -2.43 -0.54 2.84
CA LEU A 139 -1.93 -1.20 1.64
C LEU A 139 -1.91 -0.21 0.47
N LEU A 140 -0.72 0.12 0.00
CA LEU A 140 -0.50 1.10 -1.05
C LEU A 140 0.00 0.41 -2.33
N ASN A 141 -0.57 0.83 -3.44
CA ASN A 141 -0.14 0.40 -4.77
C ASN A 141 -0.17 1.60 -5.72
N ALA A 142 0.97 1.97 -6.23
CA ALA A 142 1.13 3.03 -7.21
C ALA A 142 1.73 2.48 -8.49
N ILE A 143 1.12 2.80 -9.61
CA ILE A 143 1.58 2.37 -10.93
C ILE A 143 1.65 3.58 -11.83
N TYR A 144 2.83 3.84 -12.39
CA TYR A 144 3.01 4.78 -13.49
C TYR A 144 3.46 4.04 -14.74
N PHE A 145 2.73 4.22 -15.83
CA PHE A 145 3.02 3.62 -17.12
C PHE A 145 3.12 4.68 -18.21
N LYS A 146 4.21 4.67 -18.94
CA LYS A 146 4.41 5.51 -20.12
C LYS A 146 4.77 4.63 -21.31
N GLY A 147 3.80 4.45 -22.22
CA GLY A 147 4.00 3.77 -23.50
C GLY A 147 4.45 4.76 -24.60
N ARG A 148 5.23 4.30 -25.57
CA ARG A 148 5.65 5.08 -26.75
C ARG A 148 4.61 5.12 -27.88
N TYR A 149 3.39 4.65 -27.66
CA TYR A 149 2.36 4.71 -28.67
C TYR A 149 1.60 6.04 -28.65
N ILE A 150 0.98 6.39 -29.77
CA ILE A 150 0.39 7.68 -30.20
C ILE A 150 -0.61 8.30 -29.17
N PHE A 151 -0.99 7.60 -28.12
CA PHE A 151 -1.87 8.09 -27.06
C PHE A 151 -1.21 8.01 -25.71
N LYS A 152 -1.07 9.15 -25.02
CA LYS A 152 -0.66 9.22 -23.61
C LYS A 152 -1.85 8.79 -22.76
N THR A 153 -1.81 7.58 -22.20
CA THR A 153 -2.80 7.13 -21.21
C THR A 153 -2.15 7.14 -19.84
N TYR A 154 -2.69 7.91 -18.91
CA TYR A 154 -2.29 7.93 -17.51
C TYR A 154 -3.30 7.09 -16.71
N VAL A 155 -2.83 6.08 -15.98
CA VAL A 155 -3.66 5.30 -15.07
C VAL A 155 -3.15 5.52 -13.67
N ILE A 156 -3.95 6.20 -12.85
CA ILE A 156 -3.73 6.34 -11.41
C ILE A 156 -4.65 5.35 -10.71
N LEU A 157 -4.11 4.42 -9.92
CA LEU A 157 -4.87 3.43 -9.17
C LEU A 157 -4.82 3.70 -7.68
N GLN A 158 -5.99 3.61 -7.07
CA GLN A 158 -6.33 3.96 -5.70
C GLN A 158 -5.85 2.94 -4.65
N PHE A 159 -5.82 3.38 -3.40
CA PHE A 159 -5.52 2.65 -2.18
C PHE A 159 -6.79 2.19 -1.45
N LEU A 160 -6.66 1.17 -0.60
CA LEU A 160 -7.67 0.74 0.35
C LEU A 160 -7.08 0.77 1.77
N MET A 161 -7.85 1.35 2.69
CA MET A 161 -7.56 1.36 4.12
C MET A 161 -8.47 0.37 4.87
N PHE A 162 -7.91 -0.29 5.86
CA PHE A 162 -8.62 -1.16 6.81
C PHE A 162 -8.14 -0.88 8.22
#